data_376f6d5ca9de9d81ce4ec4897a08319a
#
_entry.id   376f6d5ca9de9d81ce4ec4897a08319a
#
_cell.length_a   1.000
_cell.length_b   1.000
_cell.length_c   1.000
_cell.angle_alpha   90.00
_cell.angle_beta   90.00
_cell.angle_gamma   90.00
#
_symmetry.space_group_name_H-M   'P 1'
#
loop_
_entity.id
_entity.type
_entity.pdbx_description
1 polymer ?
#
loop_
_entity_poly.entity_id
_entity_poly.type
_entity_poly.pdbx_seq_one_letter_code
_entity_poly.pdbx_strand_id
1 'polypeptide(L)'
;MVEFKRVSHVFGSSWALKDVSFALGKGEFLFLTGHSGAGKTSLLRLMYAALALKRGRATVAGFDLHNLKRKHIPELRRRVSVVFQDFKILPQRTVFDNVALALEVRGVGRQHLERRVRAIVRALSLESKSYTRCAHLSGGEQQRVAIARSMVVNPKLILADEPTGNLDADLTLDLMNIFKQFHSYGATVIMATHNRQVLEMVPEAHILHLEHGQVAETTLPGQPEPEPEGLL
;
A
#
# COMPACT_ATOMS: atom_id res chain seq x y z
N MET A 1 -5.87 10.90 7.55
CA MET A 1 -4.65 10.06 7.50
C MET A 1 -3.76 10.42 6.32
N VAL A 2 -4.36 10.61 5.16
CA VAL A 2 -3.72 11.05 3.92
C VAL A 2 -4.50 12.23 3.37
N GLU A 3 -3.84 13.29 2.93
CA GLU A 3 -4.44 14.44 2.28
C GLU A 3 -3.57 14.89 1.12
N PHE A 4 -4.15 15.07 -0.06
CA PHE A 4 -3.52 15.56 -1.28
C PHE A 4 -4.30 16.78 -1.77
N LYS A 5 -3.59 17.86 -2.12
CA LYS A 5 -4.15 19.12 -2.63
C LYS A 5 -3.41 19.54 -3.89
N ARG A 6 -4.08 19.43 -5.04
CA ARG A 6 -3.57 19.79 -6.37
C ARG A 6 -2.18 19.24 -6.66
N VAL A 7 -2.00 17.94 -6.36
CA VAL A 7 -0.72 17.26 -6.53
C VAL A 7 -0.54 16.87 -7.99
N SER A 8 0.61 17.26 -8.54
CA SER A 8 0.98 16.90 -9.91
C SER A 8 2.40 16.33 -9.94
N HIS A 9 2.61 15.33 -10.80
CA HIS A 9 3.92 14.69 -10.99
C HIS A 9 4.14 14.36 -12.47
N VAL A 10 5.39 14.60 -12.93
CA VAL A 10 5.78 14.43 -14.34
C VAL A 10 6.99 13.52 -14.43
N PHE A 11 6.98 12.59 -15.38
CA PHE A 11 8.16 11.82 -15.81
C PHE A 11 8.55 12.30 -17.22
N GLY A 12 9.72 12.99 -17.33
CA GLY A 12 10.10 13.62 -18.59
C GLY A 12 9.05 14.64 -19.04
N SER A 13 8.42 14.42 -20.19
CA SER A 13 7.35 15.25 -20.74
C SER A 13 5.94 14.73 -20.41
N SER A 14 5.82 13.53 -19.83
CA SER A 14 4.51 12.89 -19.61
C SER A 14 4.00 13.10 -18.20
N TRP A 15 2.73 13.49 -18.07
CA TRP A 15 2.05 13.59 -16.79
C TRP A 15 1.74 12.21 -16.23
N ALA A 16 2.24 11.91 -15.05
CA ALA A 16 1.83 10.72 -14.29
C ALA A 16 0.68 11.03 -13.33
N LEU A 17 0.63 12.26 -12.81
CA LEU A 17 -0.45 12.80 -12.00
C LEU A 17 -0.65 14.27 -12.37
N LYS A 18 -1.92 14.70 -12.45
CA LYS A 18 -2.29 16.07 -12.81
C LYS A 18 -3.42 16.53 -11.89
N ASP A 19 -3.11 17.48 -11.04
CA ASP A 19 -4.03 18.18 -10.13
C ASP A 19 -4.86 17.27 -9.20
N VAL A 20 -4.25 16.18 -8.73
CA VAL A 20 -4.91 15.18 -7.87
C VAL A 20 -5.15 15.77 -6.48
N SER A 21 -6.42 15.75 -6.05
CA SER A 21 -6.85 16.17 -4.72
C SER A 21 -7.75 15.12 -4.11
N PHE A 22 -7.52 14.73 -2.86
CA PHE A 22 -8.40 13.90 -2.05
C PHE A 22 -7.97 13.90 -0.59
N ALA A 23 -8.85 13.47 0.30
CA ALA A 23 -8.56 13.27 1.71
C ALA A 23 -9.11 11.92 2.18
N LEU A 24 -8.29 11.18 2.95
CA LEU A 24 -8.66 9.91 3.56
C LEU A 24 -8.40 9.98 5.07
N GLY A 25 -9.42 9.67 5.85
CA GLY A 25 -9.37 9.62 7.30
C GLY A 25 -8.54 8.46 7.85
N LYS A 26 -8.48 8.36 9.18
CA LYS A 26 -7.85 7.19 9.83
C LYS A 26 -8.87 6.05 9.92
N GLY A 27 -8.42 4.82 9.72
CA GLY A 27 -9.26 3.65 9.79
C GLY A 27 -10.22 3.51 8.58
N GLU A 28 -9.99 4.22 7.49
CA GLU A 28 -10.75 4.08 6.25
C GLU A 28 -10.06 3.14 5.28
N PHE A 29 -10.84 2.51 4.42
CA PHE A 29 -10.37 1.68 3.32
C PHE A 29 -10.64 2.39 1.99
N LEU A 30 -9.61 2.53 1.14
CA LEU A 30 -9.69 3.16 -0.17
C LEU A 30 -9.17 2.21 -1.25
N PHE A 31 -10.00 1.93 -2.25
CA PHE A 31 -9.56 1.36 -3.50
C PHE A 31 -9.13 2.46 -4.48
N LEU A 32 -7.93 2.34 -4.98
CA LEU A 32 -7.38 3.17 -6.04
C LEU A 32 -7.51 2.40 -7.36
N THR A 33 -8.47 2.80 -8.20
CA THR A 33 -8.80 2.11 -9.44
C THR A 33 -8.33 2.89 -10.68
N GLY A 34 -8.44 2.29 -11.84
CA GLY A 34 -8.04 2.87 -13.13
C GLY A 34 -7.23 1.90 -13.98
N HIS A 35 -7.12 2.14 -15.27
CA HIS A 35 -6.38 1.32 -16.20
C HIS A 35 -4.86 1.29 -15.90
N SER A 36 -4.12 0.40 -16.56
CA SER A 36 -2.65 0.40 -16.48
C SER A 36 -2.12 1.75 -16.99
N GLY A 37 -1.18 2.34 -16.26
CA GLY A 37 -0.64 3.67 -16.58
C GLY A 37 -1.49 4.86 -16.09
N ALA A 38 -2.66 4.66 -15.46
CA ALA A 38 -3.50 5.73 -14.95
C ALA A 38 -2.88 6.59 -13.82
N GLY A 39 -1.72 6.21 -13.27
CA GLY A 39 -1.04 6.96 -12.22
C GLY A 39 -1.08 6.33 -10.82
N LYS A 40 -1.77 5.19 -10.63
CA LYS A 40 -1.95 4.51 -9.33
C LYS A 40 -0.63 4.28 -8.59
N THR A 41 0.31 3.59 -9.21
CA THR A 41 1.63 3.32 -8.64
C THR A 41 2.41 4.60 -8.34
N SER A 42 2.30 5.65 -9.18
CA SER A 42 2.95 6.94 -8.95
C SER A 42 2.38 7.65 -7.72
N LEU A 43 1.06 7.59 -7.53
CA LEU A 43 0.38 8.13 -6.36
C LEU A 43 0.84 7.40 -5.09
N LEU A 44 0.86 6.05 -5.10
CA LEU A 44 1.39 5.28 -3.98
C LEU A 44 2.87 5.61 -3.70
N ARG A 45 3.71 5.72 -4.73
CA ARG A 45 5.16 6.06 -4.57
C ARG A 45 5.40 7.43 -3.94
N LEU A 46 4.55 8.42 -4.20
CA LEU A 46 4.59 9.70 -3.49
C LEU A 46 4.29 9.51 -1.99
N MET A 47 3.29 8.69 -1.62
CA MET A 47 2.86 8.52 -0.24
C MET A 47 3.95 7.97 0.69
N TYR A 48 4.86 7.10 0.19
CA TYR A 48 6.00 6.61 0.98
C TYR A 48 7.34 7.28 0.60
N ALA A 49 7.28 8.44 -0.05
CA ALA A 49 8.43 9.26 -0.46
C ALA A 49 9.48 8.47 -1.28
N ALA A 50 9.04 7.58 -2.19
CA ALA A 50 9.89 7.03 -3.24
C ALA A 50 10.01 8.02 -4.41
N LEU A 51 9.02 8.88 -4.59
CA LEU A 51 9.03 10.03 -5.48
C LEU A 51 8.98 11.31 -4.62
N ALA A 52 9.74 12.32 -5.01
CA ALA A 52 9.67 13.63 -4.36
C ALA A 52 8.43 14.39 -4.84
N LEU A 53 7.69 15.00 -3.92
CA LEU A 53 6.60 15.91 -4.24
C LEU A 53 7.17 17.25 -4.70
N LYS A 54 6.89 17.65 -5.95
CA LYS A 54 7.37 18.89 -6.55
C LYS A 54 6.26 19.94 -6.74
N ARG A 55 5.02 19.52 -6.93
CA ARG A 55 3.86 20.40 -7.18
C ARG A 55 2.66 19.97 -6.33
N GLY A 56 1.97 20.93 -5.77
CA GLY A 56 0.86 20.72 -4.84
C GLY A 56 1.31 20.53 -3.41
N ARG A 57 0.41 20.09 -2.55
CA ARG A 57 0.67 19.78 -1.14
C ARG A 57 0.14 18.41 -0.80
N ALA A 58 0.86 17.64 0.01
CA ALA A 58 0.36 16.37 0.51
C ALA A 58 0.85 16.11 1.92
N THR A 59 -0.04 15.59 2.74
CA THR A 59 0.27 15.11 4.10
C THR A 59 -0.03 13.62 4.17
N VAL A 60 0.92 12.83 4.64
CA VAL A 60 0.78 11.37 4.82
C VAL A 60 1.27 10.98 6.19
N ALA A 61 0.43 10.30 6.96
CA ALA A 61 0.74 9.83 8.32
C ALA A 61 1.32 10.94 9.23
N GLY A 62 0.89 12.19 9.02
CA GLY A 62 1.34 13.37 9.75
C GLY A 62 2.62 14.03 9.23
N PHE A 63 3.16 13.59 8.09
CA PHE A 63 4.31 14.23 7.44
C PHE A 63 3.87 15.08 6.26
N ASP A 64 4.33 16.32 6.21
CA ASP A 64 4.21 17.18 5.02
C ASP A 64 5.26 16.72 3.99
N LEU A 65 4.79 16.16 2.87
CA LEU A 65 5.67 15.62 1.83
C LEU A 65 6.39 16.72 1.03
N HIS A 66 5.83 17.94 0.97
CA HIS A 66 6.43 19.06 0.25
C HIS A 66 7.74 19.53 0.93
N ASN A 67 7.73 19.53 2.27
CA ASN A 67 8.86 19.97 3.10
C ASN A 67 9.64 18.81 3.70
N LEU A 68 9.43 17.57 3.23
CA LEU A 68 10.02 16.37 3.81
C LEU A 68 11.54 16.30 3.54
N LYS A 69 12.35 16.57 4.57
CA LYS A 69 13.81 16.42 4.48
C LYS A 69 14.20 14.95 4.38
N ARG A 70 15.27 14.64 3.64
CA ARG A 70 15.77 13.27 3.46
C ARG A 70 15.96 12.48 4.76
N LYS A 71 16.42 13.14 5.82
CA LYS A 71 16.63 12.52 7.14
C LYS A 71 15.34 12.03 7.82
N HIS A 72 14.16 12.56 7.45
CA HIS A 72 12.86 12.18 8.00
C HIS A 72 12.11 11.13 7.13
N ILE A 73 12.61 10.80 5.92
CA ILE A 73 12.03 9.75 5.09
C ILE A 73 11.97 8.38 5.82
N PRO A 74 13.01 7.94 6.57
CA PRO A 74 12.92 6.70 7.35
C PRO A 74 11.81 6.72 8.40
N GLU A 75 11.52 7.86 9.01
CA GLU A 75 10.43 8.00 10.00
C GLU A 75 9.05 7.84 9.35
N LEU A 76 8.83 8.50 8.19
CA LEU A 76 7.63 8.29 7.38
C LEU A 76 7.46 6.81 7.03
N ARG A 77 8.52 6.17 6.50
CA ARG A 77 8.47 4.74 6.09
C ARG A 77 8.28 3.77 7.25
N ARG A 78 8.59 4.16 8.48
CA ARG A 78 8.21 3.38 9.67
C ARG A 78 6.73 3.45 10.00
N ARG A 79 6.01 4.51 9.57
CA ARG A 79 4.55 4.64 9.78
C ARG A 79 3.72 4.07 8.65
N VAL A 80 4.32 3.88 7.48
CA VAL A 80 3.68 3.39 6.26
C VAL A 80 4.24 2.02 5.90
N SER A 81 3.40 1.01 5.80
CA SER A 81 3.78 -0.28 5.25
C SER A 81 3.39 -0.38 3.80
N VAL A 82 4.24 -0.98 2.98
CA VAL A 82 4.01 -1.12 1.54
C VAL A 82 4.06 -2.59 1.15
N VAL A 83 3.01 -3.05 0.48
CA VAL A 83 2.96 -4.33 -0.23
C VAL A 83 3.20 -4.03 -1.71
N PHE A 84 4.35 -4.46 -2.22
CA PHE A 84 4.76 -4.20 -3.60
C PHE A 84 4.26 -5.27 -4.55
N GLN A 85 3.95 -4.90 -5.78
CA GLN A 85 3.57 -5.82 -6.85
C GLN A 85 4.67 -6.86 -7.15
N ASP A 86 5.94 -6.48 -7.07
CA ASP A 86 7.12 -7.33 -7.33
C ASP A 86 7.76 -7.91 -6.05
N PHE A 87 6.98 -8.06 -4.99
CA PHE A 87 7.26 -8.67 -3.68
C PHE A 87 8.44 -8.03 -2.91
N LYS A 88 9.52 -7.64 -3.56
CA LYS A 88 10.75 -7.07 -2.94
C LYS A 88 11.28 -7.92 -1.77
N ILE A 89 11.14 -9.24 -1.84
CA ILE A 89 11.69 -10.16 -0.85
C ILE A 89 13.19 -10.35 -1.04
N LEU A 90 13.85 -10.89 -0.02
CA LEU A 90 15.25 -11.27 -0.04
C LEU A 90 15.32 -12.77 -0.32
N PRO A 91 15.60 -13.22 -1.57
CA PRO A 91 15.42 -14.61 -1.97
C PRO A 91 16.35 -15.58 -1.24
N GLN A 92 17.55 -15.12 -0.84
CA GLN A 92 18.53 -15.94 -0.13
C GLN A 92 18.27 -16.06 1.38
N ARG A 93 17.36 -15.25 1.92
CA ARG A 93 16.93 -15.34 3.32
C ARG A 93 15.74 -16.28 3.48
N THR A 94 15.57 -16.82 4.68
CA THR A 94 14.39 -17.62 5.04
C THR A 94 13.13 -16.76 5.10
N VAL A 95 11.95 -17.40 5.14
CA VAL A 95 10.68 -16.73 5.42
C VAL A 95 10.78 -15.96 6.73
N PHE A 96 11.25 -16.63 7.79
CA PHE A 96 11.42 -16.01 9.11
C PHE A 96 12.28 -14.76 9.05
N ASP A 97 13.46 -14.82 8.44
CA ASP A 97 14.39 -13.69 8.36
C ASP A 97 13.85 -12.53 7.50
N ASN A 98 13.12 -12.84 6.42
CA ASN A 98 12.47 -11.80 5.61
C ASN A 98 11.45 -11.01 6.43
N VAL A 99 10.65 -11.70 7.24
CA VAL A 99 9.62 -11.07 8.07
C VAL A 99 10.26 -10.35 9.27
N ALA A 100 11.25 -10.97 9.92
CA ALA A 100 11.96 -10.44 11.08
C ALA A 100 12.64 -9.10 10.78
N LEU A 101 13.18 -8.94 9.57
CA LEU A 101 13.91 -7.74 9.15
C LEU A 101 13.14 -6.43 9.43
N ALA A 102 11.81 -6.44 9.22
CA ALA A 102 10.99 -5.25 9.46
C ALA A 102 10.92 -4.84 10.94
N LEU A 103 11.06 -5.80 11.85
CA LEU A 103 11.12 -5.56 13.30
C LEU A 103 12.55 -5.25 13.78
N GLU A 104 13.57 -5.88 13.18
CA GLU A 104 14.98 -5.62 13.46
C GLU A 104 15.34 -4.17 13.19
N VAL A 105 14.96 -3.64 12.02
CA VAL A 105 15.18 -2.22 11.63
C VAL A 105 14.50 -1.24 12.61
N ARG A 106 13.49 -1.71 13.35
CA ARG A 106 12.78 -0.93 14.38
C ARG A 106 13.37 -1.11 15.78
N GLY A 107 14.40 -1.93 15.94
CA GLY A 107 15.03 -2.21 17.24
C GLY A 107 14.17 -3.02 18.19
N VAL A 108 13.24 -3.84 17.68
CA VAL A 108 12.38 -4.69 18.51
C VAL A 108 13.21 -5.81 19.14
N GLY A 109 13.13 -5.96 20.46
CA GLY A 109 13.87 -6.98 21.19
C GLY A 109 13.52 -8.41 20.74
N ARG A 110 14.51 -9.31 20.75
CA ARG A 110 14.46 -10.66 20.16
C ARG A 110 13.22 -11.48 20.55
N GLN A 111 12.87 -11.53 21.83
CA GLN A 111 11.72 -12.30 22.30
C GLN A 111 10.38 -11.80 21.71
N HIS A 112 10.19 -10.48 21.64
CA HIS A 112 9.00 -9.88 21.02
C HIS A 112 8.99 -10.07 19.51
N LEU A 113 10.14 -9.94 18.87
CA LEU A 113 10.34 -10.18 17.44
C LEU A 113 9.92 -11.63 17.08
N GLU A 114 10.50 -12.64 17.75
CA GLU A 114 10.20 -14.05 17.47
C GLU A 114 8.71 -14.35 17.63
N ARG A 115 8.08 -13.87 18.71
CA ARG A 115 6.64 -14.05 18.95
C ARG A 115 5.80 -13.46 17.83
N ARG A 116 6.10 -12.23 17.40
CA ARG A 116 5.33 -11.52 16.34
C ARG A 116 5.54 -12.18 14.99
N VAL A 117 6.76 -12.55 14.64
CA VAL A 117 7.06 -13.26 13.39
C VAL A 117 6.32 -14.59 13.33
N ARG A 118 6.37 -15.40 14.37
CA ARG A 118 5.65 -16.68 14.41
C ARG A 118 4.13 -16.49 14.26
N ALA A 119 3.56 -15.47 14.91
CA ALA A 119 2.13 -15.19 14.82
C ALA A 119 1.70 -14.84 13.40
N ILE A 120 2.43 -13.94 12.72
CA ILE A 120 2.06 -13.52 11.35
C ILE A 120 2.36 -14.61 10.31
N VAL A 121 3.44 -15.37 10.48
CA VAL A 121 3.79 -16.50 9.61
C VAL A 121 2.70 -17.58 9.69
N ARG A 122 2.16 -17.85 10.89
CA ARG A 122 1.03 -18.76 11.09
C ARG A 122 -0.25 -18.22 10.43
N ALA A 123 -0.59 -16.96 10.66
CA ALA A 123 -1.78 -16.32 10.09
C ALA A 123 -1.80 -16.36 8.55
N LEU A 124 -0.60 -16.43 7.92
CA LEU A 124 -0.43 -16.51 6.47
C LEU A 124 -0.13 -17.94 5.95
N SER A 125 -0.35 -18.97 6.77
CA SER A 125 -0.14 -20.39 6.40
C SER A 125 1.26 -20.68 5.86
N LEU A 126 2.28 -20.02 6.45
CA LEU A 126 3.70 -20.19 6.10
C LEU A 126 4.51 -20.94 7.17
N GLU A 127 3.87 -21.54 8.19
CA GLU A 127 4.56 -22.15 9.32
C GLU A 127 5.54 -23.26 8.91
N SER A 128 5.07 -24.18 8.05
CA SER A 128 5.89 -25.30 7.54
C SER A 128 7.08 -24.85 6.69
N LYS A 129 7.02 -23.62 6.16
CA LYS A 129 8.05 -23.02 5.32
C LYS A 129 8.90 -21.97 6.04
N SER A 130 8.70 -21.79 7.36
CA SER A 130 9.30 -20.69 8.14
C SER A 130 10.81 -20.58 7.95
N TYR A 131 11.53 -21.70 7.85
CA TYR A 131 12.97 -21.76 7.65
C TYR A 131 13.40 -22.10 6.22
N THR A 132 12.45 -22.16 5.28
CA THR A 132 12.74 -22.32 3.85
C THR A 132 13.25 -21.00 3.27
N ARG A 133 14.27 -21.05 2.41
CA ARG A 133 14.74 -19.88 1.66
C ARG A 133 13.68 -19.43 0.69
N CYS A 134 13.44 -18.11 0.60
CA CYS A 134 12.38 -17.57 -0.23
C CYS A 134 12.60 -17.82 -1.75
N ALA A 135 13.83 -18.08 -2.19
CA ALA A 135 14.11 -18.51 -3.55
C ALA A 135 13.44 -19.85 -3.95
N HIS A 136 13.11 -20.70 -2.97
CA HIS A 136 12.50 -22.01 -3.20
C HIS A 136 10.97 -22.02 -3.01
N LEU A 137 10.38 -20.86 -2.83
CA LEU A 137 8.93 -20.69 -2.65
C LEU A 137 8.24 -20.46 -4.00
N SER A 138 6.99 -20.87 -4.10
CA SER A 138 6.11 -20.47 -5.20
C SER A 138 5.85 -18.96 -5.19
N GLY A 139 5.38 -18.40 -6.32
CA GLY A 139 5.06 -16.97 -6.40
C GLY A 139 4.02 -16.52 -5.36
N GLY A 140 2.97 -17.33 -5.12
CA GLY A 140 1.97 -17.05 -4.08
C GLY A 140 2.54 -17.11 -2.66
N GLU A 141 3.46 -18.06 -2.37
CA GLU A 141 4.17 -18.10 -1.08
C GLU A 141 5.07 -16.89 -0.89
N GLN A 142 5.81 -16.48 -1.93
CA GLN A 142 6.65 -15.28 -1.91
C GLN A 142 5.83 -14.01 -1.64
N GLN A 143 4.65 -13.92 -2.24
CA GLN A 143 3.72 -12.82 -2.00
C GLN A 143 3.24 -12.80 -0.55
N ARG A 144 2.84 -13.96 0.03
CA ARG A 144 2.49 -14.05 1.45
C ARG A 144 3.65 -13.64 2.37
N VAL A 145 4.90 -13.95 2.02
CA VAL A 145 6.08 -13.46 2.76
C VAL A 145 6.20 -11.94 2.71
N ALA A 146 6.00 -11.32 1.54
CA ALA A 146 6.03 -9.86 1.39
C ALA A 146 4.94 -9.19 2.24
N ILE A 147 3.76 -9.79 2.29
CA ILE A 147 2.63 -9.33 3.12
C ILE A 147 2.96 -9.51 4.60
N ALA A 148 3.45 -10.70 5.02
CA ALA A 148 3.88 -10.94 6.40
C ALA A 148 4.87 -9.88 6.87
N ARG A 149 5.88 -9.58 6.06
CA ARG A 149 6.88 -8.55 6.35
C ARG A 149 6.26 -7.15 6.51
N SER A 150 5.28 -6.81 5.68
CA SER A 150 4.62 -5.50 5.75
C SER A 150 3.68 -5.38 6.96
N MET A 151 3.06 -6.49 7.38
CA MET A 151 2.04 -6.52 8.43
C MET A 151 2.61 -6.79 9.84
N VAL A 152 3.77 -7.47 9.96
CA VAL A 152 4.37 -7.83 11.25
C VAL A 152 4.63 -6.62 12.17
N VAL A 153 4.77 -5.44 11.59
CA VAL A 153 5.01 -4.18 12.33
C VAL A 153 3.73 -3.53 12.87
N ASN A 154 2.57 -4.12 12.64
CA ASN A 154 1.25 -3.59 12.98
C ASN A 154 1.08 -2.14 12.46
N PRO A 155 1.06 -1.95 11.14
CA PRO A 155 1.04 -0.62 10.53
C PRO A 155 -0.29 0.09 10.74
N LYS A 156 -0.24 1.44 10.80
CA LYS A 156 -1.43 2.29 10.83
C LYS A 156 -1.88 2.74 9.43
N LEU A 157 -0.98 2.70 8.46
CA LEU A 157 -1.26 2.94 7.05
C LEU A 157 -0.61 1.85 6.21
N ILE A 158 -1.42 1.17 5.41
CA ILE A 158 -1.03 0.11 4.50
C ILE A 158 -1.27 0.60 3.08
N LEU A 159 -0.23 0.59 2.27
CA LEU A 159 -0.29 0.84 0.83
C LEU A 159 -0.07 -0.49 0.12
N ALA A 160 -0.96 -0.89 -0.76
CA ALA A 160 -0.84 -2.12 -1.53
C ALA A 160 -0.96 -1.81 -3.02
N ASP A 161 0.02 -2.22 -3.80
CA ASP A 161 0.07 -2.02 -5.26
C ASP A 161 -0.19 -3.36 -5.94
N GLU A 162 -1.40 -3.56 -6.47
CA GLU A 162 -1.89 -4.79 -7.14
C GLU A 162 -1.57 -6.08 -6.34
N PRO A 163 -1.93 -6.17 -5.04
CA PRO A 163 -1.47 -7.25 -4.17
C PRO A 163 -2.05 -8.63 -4.54
N THR A 164 -3.07 -8.68 -5.38
CA THR A 164 -3.78 -9.92 -5.79
C THR A 164 -3.50 -10.31 -7.25
N GLY A 165 -2.73 -9.53 -7.99
CA GLY A 165 -2.60 -9.65 -9.45
C GLY A 165 -2.03 -10.98 -9.96
N ASN A 166 -1.34 -11.75 -9.12
CA ASN A 166 -0.72 -13.05 -9.47
C ASN A 166 -1.25 -14.20 -8.61
N LEU A 167 -2.40 -14.03 -7.96
CA LEU A 167 -3.01 -15.03 -7.08
C LEU A 167 -4.24 -15.65 -7.73
N ASP A 168 -4.49 -16.94 -7.42
CA ASP A 168 -5.78 -17.58 -7.66
C ASP A 168 -6.87 -17.01 -6.76
N ALA A 169 -8.12 -17.46 -6.96
CA ALA A 169 -9.28 -16.95 -6.24
C ALA A 169 -9.20 -17.23 -4.74
N ASP A 170 -8.76 -18.41 -4.34
CA ASP A 170 -8.70 -18.82 -2.93
C ASP A 170 -7.64 -18.01 -2.17
N LEU A 171 -6.45 -17.86 -2.76
CA LEU A 171 -5.38 -17.04 -2.20
C LEU A 171 -5.75 -15.55 -2.17
N THR A 172 -6.51 -15.08 -3.17
CA THR A 172 -7.05 -13.71 -3.19
C THR A 172 -8.01 -13.48 -2.02
N LEU A 173 -8.91 -14.43 -1.76
CA LEU A 173 -9.84 -14.37 -0.63
C LEU A 173 -9.10 -14.35 0.72
N ASP A 174 -8.14 -15.26 0.91
CA ASP A 174 -7.31 -15.31 2.13
C ASP A 174 -6.58 -14.00 2.36
N LEU A 175 -5.98 -13.46 1.31
CA LEU A 175 -5.28 -12.18 1.38
C LEU A 175 -6.21 -11.02 1.75
N MET A 176 -7.37 -10.94 1.11
CA MET A 176 -8.33 -9.89 1.40
C MET A 176 -8.87 -9.99 2.83
N ASN A 177 -9.06 -11.20 3.36
CA ASN A 177 -9.41 -11.41 4.77
C ASN A 177 -8.35 -10.84 5.72
N ILE A 178 -7.08 -10.94 5.38
CA ILE A 178 -5.99 -10.35 6.16
C ILE A 178 -6.06 -8.82 6.13
N PHE A 179 -6.24 -8.19 4.95
CA PHE A 179 -6.41 -6.74 4.87
C PHE A 179 -7.64 -6.27 5.66
N LYS A 180 -8.77 -6.96 5.57
CA LYS A 180 -9.99 -6.69 6.35
C LYS A 180 -9.73 -6.79 7.85
N GLN A 181 -8.98 -7.79 8.29
CA GLN A 181 -8.62 -7.95 9.70
C GLN A 181 -7.76 -6.78 10.20
N PHE A 182 -6.74 -6.34 9.43
CA PHE A 182 -5.95 -5.16 9.81
C PHE A 182 -6.79 -3.88 9.79
N HIS A 183 -7.68 -3.73 8.82
CA HIS A 183 -8.63 -2.62 8.75
C HIS A 183 -9.56 -2.61 9.98
N SER A 184 -10.13 -3.75 10.38
CA SER A 184 -10.99 -3.85 11.58
C SER A 184 -10.25 -3.50 12.88
N TYR A 185 -8.93 -3.65 12.92
CA TYR A 185 -8.08 -3.16 14.02
C TYR A 185 -7.67 -1.70 13.89
N GLY A 186 -8.29 -0.95 12.98
CA GLY A 186 -8.11 0.49 12.81
C GLY A 186 -6.96 0.90 11.88
N ALA A 187 -6.38 -0.02 11.11
CA ALA A 187 -5.43 0.35 10.05
C ALA A 187 -6.17 1.05 8.90
N THR A 188 -5.58 2.10 8.38
CA THR A 188 -6.01 2.72 7.11
C THR A 188 -5.40 1.93 5.97
N VAL A 189 -6.19 1.59 4.95
CA VAL A 189 -5.73 0.81 3.79
C VAL A 189 -5.96 1.59 2.51
N ILE A 190 -4.94 1.68 1.66
CA ILE A 190 -5.06 2.16 0.28
C ILE A 190 -4.56 1.04 -0.63
N MET A 191 -5.44 0.48 -1.43
CA MET A 191 -5.15 -0.64 -2.31
C MET A 191 -5.38 -0.27 -3.76
N ALA A 192 -4.32 -0.24 -4.56
CA ALA A 192 -4.45 -0.15 -6.01
C ALA A 192 -4.85 -1.51 -6.57
N THR A 193 -5.94 -1.56 -7.31
CA THR A 193 -6.39 -2.77 -8.01
C THR A 193 -7.30 -2.42 -9.19
N HIS A 194 -7.32 -3.29 -10.19
CA HIS A 194 -8.29 -3.28 -11.29
C HIS A 194 -9.24 -4.50 -11.25
N ASN A 195 -9.10 -5.36 -10.23
CA ASN A 195 -9.91 -6.57 -10.07
C ASN A 195 -11.25 -6.25 -9.40
N ARG A 196 -12.36 -6.36 -10.15
CA ARG A 196 -13.72 -6.11 -9.66
C ARG A 196 -14.12 -7.00 -8.50
N GLN A 197 -13.72 -8.27 -8.51
CA GLN A 197 -14.04 -9.19 -7.42
C GLN A 197 -13.44 -8.71 -6.09
N VAL A 198 -12.23 -8.12 -6.13
CA VAL A 198 -11.59 -7.56 -4.93
C VAL A 198 -12.37 -6.36 -4.39
N LEU A 199 -12.94 -5.51 -5.27
CA LEU A 199 -13.78 -4.37 -4.85
C LEU A 199 -15.04 -4.84 -4.13
N GLU A 200 -15.68 -5.90 -4.62
CA GLU A 200 -16.90 -6.47 -4.04
C GLU A 200 -16.67 -7.11 -2.64
N MET A 201 -15.43 -7.47 -2.32
CA MET A 201 -15.07 -8.05 -1.01
C MET A 201 -15.08 -7.02 0.14
N VAL A 202 -15.04 -5.71 -0.17
CA VAL A 202 -15.07 -4.62 0.84
C VAL A 202 -16.03 -3.53 0.33
N PRO A 203 -17.35 -3.79 0.35
CA PRO A 203 -18.34 -2.88 -0.25
C PRO A 203 -18.42 -1.51 0.46
N GLU A 204 -17.98 -1.43 1.71
CA GLU A 204 -17.91 -0.19 2.48
C GLU A 204 -16.67 0.67 2.16
N ALA A 205 -15.73 0.17 1.35
CA ALA A 205 -14.54 0.91 1.00
C ALA A 205 -14.86 2.09 0.06
N HIS A 206 -14.14 3.18 0.24
CA HIS A 206 -14.16 4.27 -0.72
C HIS A 206 -13.47 3.87 -2.02
N ILE A 207 -13.85 4.51 -3.12
CA ILE A 207 -13.23 4.35 -4.43
C ILE A 207 -12.66 5.70 -4.87
N LEU A 208 -11.45 5.70 -5.40
CA LEU A 208 -10.82 6.79 -6.13
C LEU A 208 -10.41 6.26 -7.49
N HIS A 209 -11.13 6.65 -8.54
CA HIS A 209 -10.83 6.25 -9.91
C HIS A 209 -9.91 7.26 -10.58
N LEU A 210 -8.77 6.77 -11.09
CA LEU A 210 -7.81 7.59 -11.84
C LEU A 210 -7.90 7.29 -13.33
N GLU A 211 -7.98 8.36 -14.13
CA GLU A 211 -7.81 8.33 -15.57
C GLU A 211 -6.79 9.38 -16.00
N HIS A 212 -5.82 8.98 -16.81
CA HIS A 212 -4.78 9.88 -17.33
C HIS A 212 -4.09 10.75 -16.27
N GLY A 213 -3.93 10.21 -15.05
CA GLY A 213 -3.31 10.90 -13.92
C GLY A 213 -4.20 11.88 -13.18
N GLN A 214 -5.49 11.95 -13.48
CA GLN A 214 -6.50 12.79 -12.83
C GLN A 214 -7.52 11.94 -12.08
N VAL A 215 -8.19 12.53 -11.11
CA VAL A 215 -9.35 11.91 -10.44
C VAL A 215 -10.54 12.05 -11.36
N ALA A 216 -11.03 10.95 -11.93
CA ALA A 216 -12.22 10.92 -12.76
C ALA A 216 -13.49 10.78 -11.91
N GLU A 217 -13.46 9.88 -10.92
CA GLU A 217 -14.58 9.60 -10.02
C GLU A 217 -14.09 9.30 -8.61
N THR A 218 -14.88 9.61 -7.61
CA THR A 218 -14.60 9.23 -6.23
C THR A 218 -15.86 9.15 -5.37
N THR A 219 -15.83 8.23 -4.39
CA THR A 219 -16.87 8.14 -3.35
C THR A 219 -16.42 8.81 -2.03
N LEU A 220 -15.23 9.42 -2.00
CA LEU A 220 -14.74 10.15 -0.83
C LEU A 220 -15.57 11.43 -0.61
N PRO A 221 -15.97 11.73 0.64
CA PRO A 221 -16.77 12.94 0.93
C PRO A 221 -15.97 14.22 0.69
N GLY A 222 -16.66 15.29 0.28
CA GLY A 222 -16.12 16.66 0.21
C GLY A 222 -15.14 16.92 -0.94
N GLN A 223 -15.12 16.07 -1.95
CA GLN A 223 -14.37 16.35 -3.18
C GLN A 223 -15.21 17.27 -4.08
N PRO A 224 -14.63 18.31 -4.73
CA PRO A 224 -15.32 19.01 -5.79
C PRO A 224 -15.65 18.03 -6.92
N GLU A 225 -16.88 18.05 -7.40
CA GLU A 225 -17.24 17.38 -8.66
C GLU A 225 -16.27 17.83 -9.74
N PRO A 226 -15.80 16.93 -10.62
CA PRO A 226 -15.00 17.35 -11.76
C PRO A 226 -15.83 18.38 -12.56
N GLU A 227 -15.26 19.56 -12.78
CA GLU A 227 -15.90 20.53 -13.69
C GLU A 227 -16.12 19.83 -15.03
N PRO A 228 -17.33 19.85 -15.57
CA PRO A 228 -17.58 19.29 -16.90
C PRO A 228 -16.62 19.97 -17.88
N GLU A 229 -15.87 19.16 -18.63
CA GLU A 229 -14.99 19.66 -19.68
C GLU A 229 -15.80 20.62 -20.55
N GLY A 230 -15.43 21.90 -20.46
CA GLY A 230 -16.07 22.93 -21.25
C GLY A 230 -15.94 22.58 -22.73
N LEU A 231 -17.10 22.38 -23.35
CA LEU A 231 -17.25 22.41 -24.79
C LEU A 231 -16.71 23.78 -25.29
N LEU A 232 -15.50 23.77 -25.84
CA LEU A 232 -15.00 24.82 -26.74
C LEU A 232 -14.45 24.13 -27.98
#